data_ff8e9ab0e33d61225fbe0e258d75c1de
#
_entry.id   ff8e9ab0e33d61225fbe0e258d75c1de
#
_cell.length_a   1.000
_cell.length_b   1.000
_cell.length_c   1.000
_cell.angle_alpha   90.00
_cell.angle_beta   90.00
_cell.angle_gamma   90.00
#
_symmetry.space_group_name_H-M   'P 1'
#
loop_
_entity.id
_entity.type
_entity.pdbx_description
1 polymer ?
#
loop_
_entity_poly.entity_id
_entity_poly.type
_entity_poly.pdbx_seq_one_letter_code
_entity_poly.pdbx_strand_id
1 'polypeptide(L)'
;NIKALADDTRLRLAYILWHYELSVNELVGLLNMGQSRVSRHLKILSDAGLLQARRDGLWVFYKAVEEGENKEFLSSIFSYLSKDIQNDLDVASRIIEERAIKTRQFFNSIADDWDELNKEVLGAFSLPLEVQKSVPADCDIAVDLGCGTGEVLDKLLEASGSVIGVDGSQKMLDLARRRFTDNIAKLSRLSLRIGELDHLPLRDNEASFACINLVLHHLSEPKIALSEIERVLAPKGILFISDFLQHKEEKMRSNYGDRWLGFSKESLENYMQELGFKIIQYETQKVKMGLQLHLLIAQKS
;
A
#
# COMPACT_ATOMS: atom_id res chain seq x y z
N ASN A 1 18.58 24.80 -10.16
CA ASN A 1 18.64 23.58 -9.36
C ASN A 1 19.87 23.55 -8.44
N ILE A 2 21.10 23.81 -8.93
CA ILE A 2 22.33 23.78 -8.12
C ILE A 2 22.21 24.71 -6.89
N LYS A 3 21.73 25.95 -7.03
CA LYS A 3 21.53 26.87 -5.89
C LYS A 3 20.55 26.32 -4.84
N ALA A 4 19.57 25.55 -5.24
CA ALA A 4 18.62 24.94 -4.31
C ALA A 4 19.30 23.85 -3.45
N LEU A 5 20.27 23.12 -3.98
CA LEU A 5 21.03 22.10 -3.26
C LEU A 5 22.29 22.65 -2.54
N ALA A 6 22.68 23.91 -2.78
CA ALA A 6 23.87 24.53 -2.18
C ALA A 6 23.66 24.89 -0.69
N ASP A 7 23.22 23.94 0.12
CA ASP A 7 23.03 24.02 1.56
C ASP A 7 22.94 22.57 2.10
N ASP A 8 23.68 22.25 3.13
CA ASP A 8 23.79 20.90 3.68
C ASP A 8 22.43 20.31 4.08
N THR A 9 21.57 21.11 4.70
CA THR A 9 20.24 20.65 5.12
C THR A 9 19.36 20.31 3.91
N ARG A 10 19.43 21.12 2.84
CA ARG A 10 18.65 20.84 1.64
C ARG A 10 19.17 19.65 0.86
N LEU A 11 20.48 19.47 0.83
CA LEU A 11 21.10 18.30 0.21
C LEU A 11 20.68 17.01 0.94
N ARG A 12 20.76 17.01 2.29
CA ARG A 12 20.29 15.91 3.14
C ARG A 12 18.80 15.63 2.92
N LEU A 13 17.95 16.65 2.98
CA LEU A 13 16.52 16.51 2.71
C LEU A 13 16.23 15.90 1.34
N ALA A 14 16.86 16.42 0.28
CA ALA A 14 16.67 15.91 -1.07
C ALA A 14 17.10 14.45 -1.20
N TYR A 15 18.22 14.06 -0.55
CA TYR A 15 18.72 12.70 -0.57
C TYR A 15 17.84 11.72 0.23
N ILE A 16 17.37 12.11 1.41
CA ILE A 16 16.41 11.32 2.20
C ILE A 16 15.12 11.09 1.40
N LEU A 17 14.59 12.17 0.81
CA LEU A 17 13.35 12.15 0.03
C LEU A 17 13.49 11.50 -1.36
N TRP A 18 14.72 11.26 -1.80
CA TRP A 18 14.99 10.40 -2.97
C TRP A 18 14.67 8.93 -2.69
N HIS A 19 14.87 8.49 -1.45
CA HIS A 19 14.66 7.11 -1.03
C HIS A 19 13.29 6.88 -0.38
N TYR A 20 12.76 7.87 0.36
CA TYR A 20 11.56 7.71 1.18
C TYR A 20 10.58 8.87 1.04
N GLU A 21 9.28 8.57 1.02
CA GLU A 21 8.23 9.58 1.19
C GLU A 21 8.01 9.85 2.68
N LEU A 22 8.26 11.09 3.13
CA LEU A 22 8.17 11.49 4.53
C LEU A 22 7.31 12.74 4.70
N SER A 23 6.60 12.81 5.84
CA SER A 23 5.86 14.00 6.26
C SER A 23 6.80 15.05 6.86
N VAL A 24 6.32 16.30 6.93
CA VAL A 24 7.06 17.38 7.59
C VAL A 24 7.43 17.03 9.02
N ASN A 25 6.52 16.42 9.79
CA ASN A 25 6.77 16.08 11.20
C ASN A 25 7.87 15.02 11.36
N GLU A 26 7.91 14.05 10.48
CA GLU A 26 8.96 13.02 10.48
C GLU A 26 10.33 13.60 10.12
N LEU A 27 10.35 14.50 9.12
CA LEU A 27 11.58 15.22 8.76
C LEU A 27 12.07 16.16 9.89
N VAL A 28 11.15 16.76 10.64
CA VAL A 28 11.45 17.55 11.85
C VAL A 28 12.13 16.66 12.90
N GLY A 29 11.59 15.49 13.18
CA GLY A 29 12.16 14.52 14.11
C GLY A 29 13.52 13.99 13.63
N LEU A 30 13.61 13.58 12.34
CA LEU A 30 14.82 13.03 11.74
C LEU A 30 16.00 14.00 11.79
N LEU A 31 15.77 15.26 11.40
CA LEU A 31 16.80 16.28 11.35
C LEU A 31 17.04 16.99 12.70
N ASN A 32 16.19 16.73 13.70
CA ASN A 32 16.17 17.45 14.97
C ASN A 32 16.12 18.98 14.79
N MET A 33 15.23 19.45 13.91
CA MET A 33 15.13 20.85 13.51
C MET A 33 13.70 21.35 13.73
N GLY A 34 13.54 22.67 13.96
CA GLY A 34 12.22 23.29 14.09
C GLY A 34 11.40 23.22 12.78
N GLN A 35 10.09 22.98 12.89
CA GLN A 35 9.16 22.81 11.77
C GLN A 35 9.22 23.92 10.72
N SER A 36 9.24 25.20 11.16
CA SER A 36 9.32 26.35 10.26
C SER A 36 10.57 26.35 9.39
N ARG A 37 11.68 25.86 9.95
CA ARG A 37 12.96 25.76 9.23
C ARG A 37 12.92 24.64 8.21
N VAL A 38 12.43 23.46 8.60
CA VAL A 38 12.25 22.31 7.68
C VAL A 38 11.31 22.70 6.55
N SER A 39 10.13 23.28 6.86
CA SER A 39 9.16 23.71 5.85
C SER A 39 9.72 24.73 4.86
N ARG A 40 10.59 25.65 5.32
CA ARG A 40 11.27 26.61 4.42
C ARG A 40 12.22 25.92 3.46
N HIS A 41 13.00 24.96 3.93
CA HIS A 41 13.92 24.19 3.08
C HIS A 41 13.14 23.34 2.05
N LEU A 42 12.07 22.66 2.48
CA LEU A 42 11.19 21.89 1.59
C LEU A 42 10.56 22.75 0.51
N LYS A 43 10.09 23.97 0.89
CA LYS A 43 9.56 24.92 -0.09
C LYS A 43 10.58 25.30 -1.15
N ILE A 44 11.82 25.61 -0.77
CA ILE A 44 12.89 25.97 -1.72
C ILE A 44 13.16 24.81 -2.70
N LEU A 45 13.19 23.59 -2.21
CA LEU A 45 13.40 22.40 -3.05
C LEU A 45 12.21 22.14 -3.98
N SER A 46 10.98 22.32 -3.49
CA SER A 46 9.76 22.17 -4.29
C SER A 46 9.65 23.28 -5.35
N ASP A 47 9.93 24.54 -4.99
CA ASP A 47 9.93 25.67 -5.93
C ASP A 47 11.00 25.48 -7.04
N ALA A 48 12.08 24.73 -6.76
CA ALA A 48 13.07 24.33 -7.76
C ALA A 48 12.67 23.09 -8.57
N GLY A 49 11.50 22.50 -8.32
CA GLY A 49 11.02 21.30 -9.01
C GLY A 49 11.79 20.02 -8.66
N LEU A 50 12.50 20.00 -7.53
CA LEU A 50 13.28 18.83 -7.08
C LEU A 50 12.46 17.88 -6.20
N LEU A 51 11.39 18.38 -5.57
CA LEU A 51 10.47 17.60 -4.75
C LEU A 51 9.04 17.73 -5.24
N GLN A 52 8.31 16.64 -5.10
CA GLN A 52 6.85 16.61 -5.19
C GLN A 52 6.26 16.65 -3.78
N ALA A 53 5.18 17.41 -3.61
CA ALA A 53 4.42 17.47 -2.38
C ALA A 53 3.04 16.85 -2.62
N ARG A 54 2.69 15.85 -1.84
CA ARG A 54 1.38 15.23 -1.84
C ARG A 54 0.63 15.61 -0.57
N ARG A 55 -0.52 16.23 -0.76
CA ARG A 55 -1.42 16.52 0.37
C ARG A 55 -2.39 15.37 0.56
N ASP A 56 -2.50 14.91 1.79
CA ASP A 56 -3.39 13.85 2.18
C ASP A 56 -4.07 14.25 3.52
N GLY A 57 -5.30 14.75 3.41
CA GLY A 57 -6.01 15.36 4.52
C GLY A 57 -5.24 16.53 5.13
N LEU A 58 -4.96 16.44 6.42
CA LEU A 58 -4.19 17.42 7.18
C LEU A 58 -2.67 17.27 7.02
N TRP A 59 -2.19 16.20 6.39
CA TRP A 59 -0.78 15.88 6.25
C TRP A 59 -0.24 16.30 4.90
N VAL A 60 1.04 16.67 4.87
CA VAL A 60 1.79 16.92 3.63
C VAL A 60 3.02 16.02 3.64
N PHE A 61 3.08 15.16 2.65
CA PHE A 61 4.21 14.26 2.39
C PHE A 61 5.06 14.82 1.25
N TYR A 62 6.35 14.59 1.34
CA TYR A 62 7.32 15.01 0.33
C TYR A 62 8.11 13.81 -0.18
N LYS A 63 8.37 13.78 -1.47
CA LYS A 63 9.24 12.81 -2.16
C LYS A 63 10.03 13.54 -3.24
N ALA A 64 11.20 13.06 -3.61
CA ALA A 64 11.90 13.58 -4.77
C ALA A 64 11.15 13.25 -6.05
N VAL A 65 11.33 14.06 -7.09
CA VAL A 65 10.72 13.82 -8.40
C VAL A 65 11.24 12.51 -9.00
N GLU A 66 10.32 11.71 -9.54
CA GLU A 66 10.61 10.36 -10.06
C GLU A 66 10.82 10.33 -11.58
N GLU A 67 10.63 11.46 -12.27
CA GLU A 67 10.71 11.57 -13.73
C GLU A 67 11.32 12.90 -14.18
N GLY A 68 11.72 12.95 -15.45
CA GLY A 68 12.20 14.14 -16.14
C GLY A 68 13.63 14.56 -15.79
N GLU A 69 14.05 15.69 -16.34
CA GLU A 69 15.42 16.21 -16.21
C GLU A 69 15.89 16.42 -14.77
N ASN A 70 14.98 16.75 -13.87
CA ASN A 70 15.30 16.96 -12.46
C ASN A 70 15.60 15.66 -11.72
N LYS A 71 14.99 14.54 -12.12
CA LYS A 71 15.37 13.22 -11.62
C LYS A 71 16.79 12.86 -12.05
N GLU A 72 17.10 13.02 -13.34
CA GLU A 72 18.45 12.74 -13.86
C GLU A 72 19.51 13.61 -13.18
N PHE A 73 19.18 14.89 -12.96
CA PHE A 73 20.04 15.82 -12.22
C PHE A 73 20.29 15.34 -10.79
N LEU A 74 19.24 14.97 -10.03
CA LEU A 74 19.39 14.44 -8.67
C LEU A 74 20.19 13.14 -8.65
N SER A 75 19.90 12.21 -9.55
CA SER A 75 20.63 10.95 -9.69
C SER A 75 22.12 11.19 -9.90
N SER A 76 22.47 12.13 -10.78
CA SER A 76 23.87 12.49 -11.04
C SER A 76 24.56 13.08 -9.79
N ILE A 77 23.89 13.97 -9.05
CA ILE A 77 24.45 14.54 -7.82
C ILE A 77 24.64 13.46 -6.75
N PHE A 78 23.63 12.61 -6.55
CA PHE A 78 23.65 11.62 -5.47
C PHE A 78 24.66 10.49 -5.71
N SER A 79 25.02 10.20 -6.97
CA SER A 79 26.08 9.24 -7.30
C SER A 79 27.47 9.64 -6.76
N TYR A 80 27.67 10.92 -6.46
CA TYR A 80 28.94 11.46 -5.92
C TYR A 80 28.90 11.72 -4.40
N LEU A 81 27.76 11.51 -3.74
CA LEU A 81 27.65 11.77 -2.31
C LEU A 81 28.40 10.71 -1.49
N SER A 82 29.14 11.18 -0.49
CA SER A 82 29.89 10.34 0.43
C SER A 82 29.02 9.70 1.51
N LYS A 83 29.59 8.74 2.26
CA LYS A 83 28.93 7.97 3.32
C LYS A 83 28.37 8.79 4.49
N ASP A 84 28.66 10.10 4.58
CA ASP A 84 28.22 10.94 5.70
C ASP A 84 26.71 11.14 5.78
N ILE A 85 25.98 10.93 4.66
CA ILE A 85 24.52 11.01 4.60
C ILE A 85 23.86 9.66 4.90
N GLN A 86 24.62 8.57 4.97
CA GLN A 86 24.08 7.22 5.24
C GLN A 86 23.36 7.16 6.60
N ASN A 87 23.83 7.86 7.59
CA ASN A 87 23.22 7.93 8.93
C ASN A 87 21.77 8.45 8.87
N ASP A 88 21.48 9.40 7.97
CA ASP A 88 20.12 9.93 7.79
C ASP A 88 19.17 8.89 7.16
N LEU A 89 19.70 8.10 6.22
CA LEU A 89 18.93 6.99 5.63
C LEU A 89 18.62 5.91 6.66
N ASP A 90 19.57 5.58 7.55
CA ASP A 90 19.34 4.60 8.62
C ASP A 90 18.26 5.07 9.61
N VAL A 91 18.18 6.38 9.87
CA VAL A 91 17.11 6.97 10.70
C VAL A 91 15.77 6.95 9.93
N ALA A 92 15.78 7.31 8.64
CA ALA A 92 14.58 7.27 7.79
C ALA A 92 14.03 5.86 7.66
N SER A 93 14.89 4.85 7.43
CA SER A 93 14.52 3.44 7.39
C SER A 93 13.82 3.01 8.68
N ARG A 94 14.36 3.38 9.84
CA ARG A 94 13.72 3.09 11.14
C ARG A 94 12.34 3.73 11.27
N ILE A 95 12.14 4.94 10.78
CA ILE A 95 10.82 5.59 10.76
C ILE A 95 9.83 4.75 9.93
N ILE A 96 10.25 4.24 8.78
CA ILE A 96 9.41 3.39 7.93
C ILE A 96 9.08 2.06 8.63
N GLU A 97 10.08 1.41 9.25
CA GLU A 97 9.89 0.18 10.04
C GLU A 97 8.93 0.40 11.23
N GLU A 98 9.08 1.50 11.96
CA GLU A 98 8.18 1.86 13.06
C GLU A 98 6.73 2.04 12.58
N ARG A 99 6.53 2.58 11.38
CA ARG A 99 5.19 2.69 10.79
C ARG A 99 4.57 1.31 10.57
N ALA A 100 5.31 0.38 9.96
CA ALA A 100 4.85 -0.98 9.72
C ALA A 100 4.51 -1.70 11.04
N ILE A 101 5.38 -1.54 12.07
CA ILE A 101 5.14 -2.08 13.41
C ILE A 101 3.86 -1.50 14.02
N LYS A 102 3.66 -0.19 13.96
CA LYS A 102 2.46 0.48 14.50
C LYS A 102 1.19 0.02 13.79
N THR A 103 1.22 -0.09 12.47
CA THR A 103 0.10 -0.62 11.67
C THR A 103 -0.24 -2.05 12.10
N ARG A 104 0.75 -2.93 12.22
CA ARG A 104 0.56 -4.30 12.68
C ARG A 104 0.01 -4.37 14.11
N GLN A 105 0.54 -3.56 15.03
CA GLN A 105 0.02 -3.47 16.41
C GLN A 105 -1.42 -3.00 16.46
N PHE A 106 -1.79 -2.02 15.63
CA PHE A 106 -3.15 -1.57 15.49
C PHE A 106 -4.06 -2.71 15.06
N PHE A 107 -3.76 -3.41 13.96
CA PHE A 107 -4.56 -4.54 13.49
C PHE A 107 -4.61 -5.70 14.50
N ASN A 108 -3.52 -5.99 15.20
CA ASN A 108 -3.54 -6.97 16.30
C ASN A 108 -4.52 -6.54 17.42
N SER A 109 -4.64 -5.25 17.71
CA SER A 109 -5.50 -4.75 18.80
C SER A 109 -6.98 -4.82 18.45
N ILE A 110 -7.36 -4.61 17.18
CA ILE A 110 -8.75 -4.57 16.71
C ILE A 110 -9.22 -5.85 16.02
N ALA A 111 -8.37 -6.87 15.95
CA ALA A 111 -8.63 -8.08 15.16
C ALA A 111 -9.95 -8.79 15.54
N ASP A 112 -10.30 -8.81 16.81
CA ASP A 112 -11.54 -9.46 17.29
C ASP A 112 -12.80 -8.68 16.85
N ASP A 113 -12.70 -7.36 16.67
CA ASP A 113 -13.80 -6.47 16.29
C ASP A 113 -13.79 -6.15 14.79
N TRP A 114 -12.79 -6.63 14.04
CA TRP A 114 -12.53 -6.26 12.65
C TRP A 114 -13.74 -6.48 11.72
N ASP A 115 -14.40 -7.60 11.84
CA ASP A 115 -15.55 -7.93 10.99
C ASP A 115 -16.73 -6.97 11.22
N GLU A 116 -16.94 -6.49 12.46
CA GLU A 116 -17.97 -5.51 12.80
C GLU A 116 -17.60 -4.13 12.23
N LEU A 117 -16.34 -3.71 12.42
CA LEU A 117 -15.82 -2.46 11.88
C LEU A 117 -15.93 -2.43 10.35
N ASN A 118 -15.59 -3.54 9.68
CA ASN A 118 -15.71 -3.65 8.23
C ASN A 118 -17.17 -3.51 7.76
N LYS A 119 -18.13 -4.12 8.49
CA LYS A 119 -19.56 -3.97 8.21
C LYS A 119 -20.09 -2.56 8.44
N GLU A 120 -19.52 -1.82 9.39
CA GLU A 120 -19.87 -0.41 9.61
C GLU A 120 -19.54 0.44 8.39
N VAL A 121 -18.44 0.15 7.70
CA VAL A 121 -17.99 0.86 6.50
C VAL A 121 -18.69 0.35 5.24
N LEU A 122 -18.69 -0.95 5.00
CA LEU A 122 -19.22 -1.55 3.77
C LEU A 122 -20.76 -1.58 3.73
N GLY A 123 -21.41 -1.66 4.88
CA GLY A 123 -22.86 -1.73 4.99
C GLY A 123 -23.43 -3.01 4.39
N ALA A 124 -24.32 -2.88 3.39
CA ALA A 124 -24.92 -4.01 2.69
C ALA A 124 -24.11 -4.50 1.50
N PHE A 125 -22.99 -3.84 1.17
CA PHE A 125 -22.13 -4.25 0.07
C PHE A 125 -21.32 -5.48 0.46
N SER A 126 -21.39 -6.54 -0.34
CA SER A 126 -20.64 -7.77 -0.12
C SER A 126 -19.39 -7.81 -0.99
N LEU A 127 -18.28 -7.32 -0.44
CA LEU A 127 -16.97 -7.38 -1.09
C LEU A 127 -16.54 -8.82 -1.45
N PRO A 128 -16.73 -9.85 -0.58
CA PRO A 128 -16.39 -11.23 -0.94
C PRO A 128 -17.09 -11.74 -2.20
N LEU A 129 -18.36 -11.33 -2.45
CA LEU A 129 -19.09 -11.72 -3.67
C LEU A 129 -18.57 -11.01 -4.91
N GLU A 130 -18.14 -9.75 -4.80
CA GLU A 130 -17.54 -9.03 -5.94
C GLU A 130 -16.18 -9.63 -6.31
N VAL A 131 -15.35 -9.97 -5.31
CA VAL A 131 -14.09 -10.68 -5.56
C VAL A 131 -14.35 -12.02 -6.25
N GLN A 132 -15.30 -12.83 -5.75
CA GLN A 132 -15.66 -14.14 -6.33
C GLN A 132 -16.02 -14.05 -7.82
N LYS A 133 -16.84 -13.05 -8.20
CA LYS A 133 -17.25 -12.83 -9.61
C LYS A 133 -16.08 -12.52 -10.53
N SER A 134 -14.99 -12.00 -9.97
CA SER A 134 -13.80 -11.58 -10.74
C SER A 134 -12.78 -12.71 -10.93
N VAL A 135 -12.94 -13.83 -10.22
CA VAL A 135 -12.06 -15.00 -10.33
C VAL A 135 -12.29 -15.71 -11.68
N PRO A 136 -11.25 -15.93 -12.50
CA PRO A 136 -11.36 -16.73 -13.73
C PRO A 136 -11.86 -18.16 -13.45
N ALA A 137 -12.65 -18.71 -14.35
CA ALA A 137 -13.24 -20.05 -14.19
C ALA A 137 -12.19 -21.18 -14.11
N ASP A 138 -11.01 -20.96 -14.66
CA ASP A 138 -9.86 -21.88 -14.65
C ASP A 138 -8.78 -21.51 -13.63
N CYS A 139 -9.14 -20.73 -12.61
CA CYS A 139 -8.20 -20.30 -11.58
C CYS A 139 -7.72 -21.49 -10.73
N ASP A 140 -6.43 -21.80 -10.80
CA ASP A 140 -5.78 -22.83 -10.00
C ASP A 140 -5.43 -22.31 -8.60
N ILE A 141 -4.65 -21.23 -8.54
CA ILE A 141 -4.21 -20.61 -7.28
C ILE A 141 -4.70 -19.17 -7.21
N ALA A 142 -5.57 -18.88 -6.24
CA ALA A 142 -5.97 -17.54 -5.88
C ALA A 142 -5.22 -17.06 -4.63
N VAL A 143 -4.85 -15.78 -4.59
CA VAL A 143 -4.16 -15.16 -3.45
C VAL A 143 -4.96 -13.97 -2.93
N ASP A 144 -5.19 -13.92 -1.61
CA ASP A 144 -5.78 -12.78 -0.90
C ASP A 144 -4.67 -12.09 -0.08
N LEU A 145 -4.38 -10.85 -0.43
CA LEU A 145 -3.28 -10.06 0.09
C LEU A 145 -3.78 -9.05 1.12
N GLY A 146 -3.32 -9.20 2.38
CA GLY A 146 -3.95 -8.58 3.53
C GLY A 146 -5.28 -9.25 3.84
N CYS A 147 -5.27 -10.58 3.94
CA CYS A 147 -6.50 -11.36 4.05
C CYS A 147 -7.26 -11.16 5.38
N GLY A 148 -6.66 -10.49 6.36
CA GLY A 148 -7.25 -10.21 7.66
C GLY A 148 -7.85 -11.44 8.31
N THR A 149 -9.09 -11.33 8.75
CA THR A 149 -9.85 -12.42 9.38
C THR A 149 -10.38 -13.48 8.39
N GLY A 150 -10.10 -13.31 7.09
CA GLY A 150 -10.41 -14.31 6.06
C GLY A 150 -11.81 -14.27 5.48
N GLU A 151 -12.51 -13.12 5.50
CA GLU A 151 -13.85 -12.99 4.92
C GLU A 151 -13.92 -13.34 3.43
N VAL A 152 -12.90 -12.96 2.66
CA VAL A 152 -12.82 -13.20 1.22
C VAL A 152 -12.40 -14.63 0.90
N LEU A 153 -11.57 -15.25 1.75
CA LEU A 153 -11.00 -16.58 1.51
C LEU A 153 -12.06 -17.67 1.26
N ASP A 154 -13.21 -17.57 1.92
CA ASP A 154 -14.29 -18.55 1.73
C ASP A 154 -14.82 -18.55 0.30
N LYS A 155 -15.01 -17.37 -0.25
CA LYS A 155 -15.50 -17.17 -1.63
C LYS A 155 -14.45 -17.51 -2.68
N LEU A 156 -13.18 -17.26 -2.37
CA LEU A 156 -12.07 -17.69 -3.24
C LEU A 156 -11.98 -19.22 -3.30
N LEU A 157 -12.15 -19.93 -2.18
CA LEU A 157 -12.17 -21.40 -2.12
C LEU A 157 -13.33 -22.03 -2.90
N GLU A 158 -14.42 -21.28 -3.11
CA GLU A 158 -15.55 -21.73 -3.95
C GLU A 158 -15.25 -21.54 -5.45
N ALA A 159 -14.33 -20.62 -5.82
CA ALA A 159 -14.07 -20.20 -7.20
C ALA A 159 -12.70 -20.63 -7.75
N SER A 160 -11.82 -21.24 -6.93
CA SER A 160 -10.45 -21.62 -7.35
C SER A 160 -10.06 -22.99 -6.85
N GLY A 161 -8.98 -23.56 -7.40
CA GLY A 161 -8.42 -24.85 -6.97
C GLY A 161 -7.85 -24.80 -5.56
N SER A 162 -7.06 -23.78 -5.26
CA SER A 162 -6.46 -23.55 -3.94
C SER A 162 -6.35 -22.05 -3.65
N VAL A 163 -6.23 -21.70 -2.36
CA VAL A 163 -6.16 -20.32 -1.90
C VAL A 163 -4.98 -20.11 -0.97
N ILE A 164 -4.28 -18.99 -1.17
CA ILE A 164 -3.25 -18.53 -0.25
C ILE A 164 -3.73 -17.19 0.34
N GLY A 165 -3.82 -17.11 1.66
CA GLY A 165 -4.04 -15.87 2.40
C GLY A 165 -2.72 -15.37 2.96
N VAL A 166 -2.38 -14.12 2.72
CA VAL A 166 -1.19 -13.46 3.28
C VAL A 166 -1.62 -12.30 4.16
N ASP A 167 -1.09 -12.22 5.37
CA ASP A 167 -1.30 -11.09 6.28
C ASP A 167 -0.08 -10.85 7.16
N GLY A 168 0.17 -9.60 7.55
CA GLY A 168 1.26 -9.23 8.46
C GLY A 168 0.93 -9.50 9.94
N SER A 169 -0.34 -9.72 10.29
CA SER A 169 -0.82 -9.96 11.65
C SER A 169 -1.05 -11.43 11.90
N GLN A 170 -0.27 -12.01 12.81
CA GLN A 170 -0.48 -13.42 13.25
C GLN A 170 -1.88 -13.59 13.85
N LYS A 171 -2.37 -12.59 14.59
CA LYS A 171 -3.70 -12.67 15.23
C LYS A 171 -4.83 -12.71 14.17
N MET A 172 -4.71 -11.95 13.09
CA MET A 172 -5.62 -12.01 11.96
C MET A 172 -5.63 -13.41 11.31
N LEU A 173 -4.44 -13.96 11.04
CA LEU A 173 -4.32 -15.31 10.47
C LEU A 173 -4.87 -16.40 11.39
N ASP A 174 -4.75 -16.24 12.69
CA ASP A 174 -5.34 -17.19 13.66
C ASP A 174 -6.88 -17.13 13.63
N LEU A 175 -7.46 -15.95 13.49
CA LEU A 175 -8.90 -15.76 13.29
C LEU A 175 -9.35 -16.32 11.93
N ALA A 176 -8.61 -16.05 10.86
CA ALA A 176 -8.87 -16.62 9.54
C ALA A 176 -8.87 -18.15 9.58
N ARG A 177 -7.88 -18.76 10.24
CA ARG A 177 -7.81 -20.22 10.39
C ARG A 177 -9.02 -20.80 11.11
N ARG A 178 -9.50 -20.12 12.17
CA ARG A 178 -10.68 -20.57 12.96
C ARG A 178 -11.95 -20.63 12.12
N ARG A 179 -12.11 -19.78 11.08
CA ARG A 179 -13.29 -19.82 10.17
C ARG A 179 -13.42 -21.15 9.43
N PHE A 180 -12.31 -21.88 9.25
CA PHE A 180 -12.28 -23.09 8.43
C PHE A 180 -12.08 -24.37 9.25
N THR A 181 -12.02 -24.31 10.59
CA THR A 181 -11.76 -25.47 11.45
C THR A 181 -12.78 -26.60 11.26
N ASP A 182 -14.03 -26.27 11.00
CA ASP A 182 -15.12 -27.21 10.82
C ASP A 182 -15.25 -27.73 9.37
N ASN A 183 -14.40 -27.24 8.44
CA ASN A 183 -14.44 -27.63 7.04
C ASN A 183 -13.07 -28.12 6.54
N ILE A 184 -12.77 -29.39 6.81
CA ILE A 184 -11.49 -30.02 6.44
C ILE A 184 -11.23 -29.94 4.93
N ALA A 185 -12.26 -30.04 4.08
CA ALA A 185 -12.11 -29.96 2.62
C ALA A 185 -11.67 -28.56 2.17
N LYS A 186 -12.17 -27.48 2.77
CA LYS A 186 -11.69 -26.13 2.51
C LYS A 186 -10.30 -25.91 3.11
N LEU A 187 -10.07 -26.37 4.33
CA LEU A 187 -8.79 -26.21 5.02
C LEU A 187 -7.63 -26.89 4.28
N SER A 188 -7.87 -28.04 3.63
CA SER A 188 -6.83 -28.75 2.86
C SER A 188 -6.37 -28.00 1.59
N ARG A 189 -7.17 -27.03 1.13
CA ARG A 189 -6.85 -26.18 -0.04
C ARG A 189 -6.47 -24.74 0.34
N LEU A 190 -6.39 -24.44 1.64
CA LEU A 190 -6.06 -23.13 2.19
C LEU A 190 -4.65 -23.12 2.78
N SER A 191 -3.83 -22.19 2.33
CA SER A 191 -2.51 -21.87 2.90
C SER A 191 -2.54 -20.48 3.51
N LEU A 192 -2.30 -20.34 4.81
CA LEU A 192 -2.17 -19.04 5.47
C LEU A 192 -0.70 -18.77 5.75
N ARG A 193 -0.19 -17.66 5.23
CA ARG A 193 1.23 -17.27 5.32
C ARG A 193 1.37 -15.91 5.99
N ILE A 194 2.21 -15.84 7.02
CA ILE A 194 2.62 -14.56 7.59
C ILE A 194 3.59 -13.86 6.62
N GLY A 195 3.37 -12.59 6.31
CA GLY A 195 4.25 -11.84 5.42
C GLY A 195 3.85 -10.39 5.27
N GLU A 196 4.83 -9.56 4.94
CA GLU A 196 4.62 -8.16 4.57
C GLU A 196 4.35 -8.05 3.06
N LEU A 197 3.55 -7.06 2.67
CA LEU A 197 3.11 -6.92 1.29
C LEU A 197 4.17 -6.31 0.35
N ASP A 198 5.19 -5.70 0.93
CA ASP A 198 6.37 -5.21 0.21
C ASP A 198 7.42 -6.32 -0.05
N HIS A 199 7.21 -7.51 0.52
CA HIS A 199 8.05 -8.69 0.32
C HIS A 199 7.23 -9.97 0.53
N LEU A 200 6.46 -10.35 -0.48
CA LEU A 200 5.50 -11.43 -0.39
C LEU A 200 6.16 -12.81 -0.23
N PRO A 201 5.68 -13.66 0.69
CA PRO A 201 6.15 -15.03 0.88
C PRO A 201 5.60 -15.97 -0.21
N LEU A 202 5.71 -15.55 -1.48
CA LEU A 202 5.27 -16.25 -2.67
C LEU A 202 6.38 -16.27 -3.72
N ARG A 203 6.35 -17.30 -4.57
CA ARG A 203 7.25 -17.41 -5.71
C ARG A 203 6.80 -16.52 -6.85
N ASP A 204 7.72 -16.26 -7.78
CA ASP A 204 7.39 -15.60 -9.04
C ASP A 204 6.37 -16.45 -9.82
N ASN A 205 5.35 -15.79 -10.36
CA ASN A 205 4.30 -16.40 -11.17
C ASN A 205 3.54 -17.56 -10.47
N GLU A 206 3.42 -17.53 -9.13
CA GLU A 206 2.75 -18.59 -8.35
C GLU A 206 1.22 -18.51 -8.47
N ALA A 207 0.64 -17.33 -8.69
CA ALA A 207 -0.80 -17.12 -8.63
C ALA A 207 -1.44 -16.84 -10.00
N SER A 208 -2.60 -17.43 -10.27
CA SER A 208 -3.44 -17.12 -11.44
C SER A 208 -4.33 -15.90 -11.19
N PHE A 209 -4.70 -15.68 -9.93
CA PHE A 209 -5.53 -14.57 -9.45
C PHE A 209 -4.98 -14.03 -8.15
N ALA A 210 -4.94 -12.72 -8.03
CA ALA A 210 -4.64 -12.04 -6.77
C ALA A 210 -5.71 -10.98 -6.48
N CYS A 211 -6.06 -10.82 -5.21
CA CYS A 211 -6.86 -9.69 -4.77
C CYS A 211 -6.20 -8.97 -3.60
N ILE A 212 -6.41 -7.66 -3.55
CA ILE A 212 -6.04 -6.79 -2.45
C ILE A 212 -7.21 -5.89 -2.14
N ASN A 213 -7.74 -5.98 -0.92
CA ASN A 213 -9.02 -5.41 -0.55
C ASN A 213 -8.93 -4.58 0.71
N LEU A 214 -9.12 -3.26 0.60
CA LEU A 214 -9.06 -2.32 1.73
C LEU A 214 -7.72 -2.39 2.49
N VAL A 215 -6.62 -2.45 1.74
CA VAL A 215 -5.28 -2.63 2.30
C VAL A 215 -4.29 -1.58 1.81
N LEU A 216 -4.35 -1.18 0.54
CA LEU A 216 -3.37 -0.24 -0.04
C LEU A 216 -3.27 1.05 0.77
N HIS A 217 -4.40 1.54 1.30
CA HIS A 217 -4.45 2.77 2.10
C HIS A 217 -3.77 2.66 3.47
N HIS A 218 -3.39 1.48 3.92
CA HIS A 218 -2.59 1.28 5.13
C HIS A 218 -1.09 1.22 4.86
N LEU A 219 -0.68 0.99 3.61
CA LEU A 219 0.72 0.78 3.25
C LEU A 219 1.52 2.08 3.21
N SER A 220 2.79 2.00 3.57
CA SER A 220 3.72 3.12 3.43
C SER A 220 4.00 3.46 1.97
N GLU A 221 4.23 2.43 1.15
CA GLU A 221 4.58 2.51 -0.26
C GLU A 221 3.68 1.56 -1.07
N PRO A 222 2.46 1.95 -1.44
CA PRO A 222 1.52 1.09 -2.19
C PRO A 222 2.10 0.54 -3.49
N LYS A 223 2.95 1.31 -4.17
CA LYS A 223 3.59 0.91 -5.42
C LYS A 223 4.51 -0.30 -5.26
N ILE A 224 5.22 -0.41 -4.12
CA ILE A 224 6.11 -1.56 -3.86
C ILE A 224 5.27 -2.82 -3.70
N ALA A 225 4.18 -2.76 -2.94
CA ALA A 225 3.26 -3.88 -2.80
C ALA A 225 2.65 -4.31 -4.15
N LEU A 226 2.24 -3.35 -4.98
CA LEU A 226 1.73 -3.62 -6.33
C LEU A 226 2.79 -4.26 -7.25
N SER A 227 4.06 -3.87 -7.10
CA SER A 227 5.18 -4.51 -7.83
C SER A 227 5.40 -5.97 -7.38
N GLU A 228 5.29 -6.25 -6.07
CA GLU A 228 5.34 -7.62 -5.57
C GLU A 228 4.14 -8.46 -6.06
N ILE A 229 2.96 -7.85 -6.16
CA ILE A 229 1.78 -8.50 -6.74
C ILE A 229 2.03 -8.84 -8.21
N GLU A 230 2.63 -7.91 -8.98
CA GLU A 230 3.02 -8.16 -10.36
C GLU A 230 3.98 -9.35 -10.45
N ARG A 231 5.01 -9.42 -9.61
CA ARG A 231 5.98 -10.51 -9.58
C ARG A 231 5.33 -11.87 -9.34
N VAL A 232 4.39 -11.96 -8.40
CA VAL A 232 3.77 -13.24 -8.00
C VAL A 232 2.65 -13.71 -8.93
N LEU A 233 2.05 -12.81 -9.70
CA LEU A 233 1.05 -13.17 -10.69
C LEU A 233 1.68 -13.83 -11.92
N ALA A 234 1.08 -14.91 -12.35
CA ALA A 234 1.44 -15.57 -13.62
C ALA A 234 1.17 -14.64 -14.82
N PRO A 235 1.84 -14.86 -15.98
CA PRO A 235 1.47 -14.15 -17.21
C PRO A 235 -0.03 -14.30 -17.51
N LYS A 236 -0.70 -13.20 -17.86
CA LYS A 236 -2.17 -13.10 -18.01
C LYS A 236 -2.96 -13.31 -16.71
N GLY A 237 -2.32 -13.43 -15.57
CA GLY A 237 -2.98 -13.48 -14.26
C GLY A 237 -3.81 -12.21 -13.99
N ILE A 238 -4.87 -12.37 -13.22
CA ILE A 238 -5.83 -11.30 -12.93
C ILE A 238 -5.57 -10.72 -11.55
N LEU A 239 -5.55 -9.41 -11.46
CA LEU A 239 -5.51 -8.63 -10.23
C LEU A 239 -6.87 -7.96 -10.00
N PHE A 240 -7.45 -8.17 -8.82
CA PHE A 240 -8.58 -7.41 -8.32
C PHE A 240 -8.13 -6.46 -7.23
N ILE A 241 -8.45 -5.17 -7.36
CA ILE A 241 -8.19 -4.15 -6.34
C ILE A 241 -9.51 -3.54 -5.89
N SER A 242 -9.72 -3.53 -4.58
CA SER A 242 -10.75 -2.73 -3.95
C SER A 242 -10.12 -1.83 -2.88
N ASP A 243 -10.29 -0.52 -3.02
CA ASP A 243 -9.78 0.44 -2.04
C ASP A 243 -10.59 1.75 -2.09
N PHE A 244 -10.41 2.64 -1.13
CA PHE A 244 -11.18 3.89 -1.07
C PHE A 244 -10.82 4.85 -2.19
N LEU A 245 -11.86 5.46 -2.80
CA LEU A 245 -11.66 6.70 -3.55
C LEU A 245 -11.18 7.79 -2.60
N GLN A 246 -10.37 8.70 -3.11
CA GLN A 246 -9.86 9.83 -2.34
C GLN A 246 -11.00 10.58 -1.64
N HIS A 247 -10.89 10.75 -0.33
CA HIS A 247 -11.87 11.40 0.53
C HIS A 247 -11.21 12.33 1.56
N LYS A 248 -12.01 12.90 2.49
CA LYS A 248 -11.53 13.85 3.51
C LYS A 248 -11.92 13.45 4.93
N GLU A 249 -12.38 12.22 5.13
CA GLU A 249 -12.83 11.71 6.42
C GLU A 249 -11.63 11.37 7.33
N GLU A 250 -11.16 12.35 8.11
CA GLU A 250 -10.02 12.17 9.02
C GLU A 250 -10.25 11.12 10.11
N LYS A 251 -11.52 10.80 10.42
CA LYS A 251 -11.86 9.72 11.35
C LYS A 251 -11.33 8.35 10.90
N MET A 252 -11.16 8.15 9.59
CA MET A 252 -10.60 6.92 9.07
C MET A 252 -9.17 6.68 9.58
N ARG A 253 -8.38 7.74 9.76
CA ARG A 253 -7.03 7.63 10.35
C ARG A 253 -7.06 7.21 11.81
N SER A 254 -7.94 7.84 12.62
CA SER A 254 -7.97 7.60 14.06
C SER A 254 -8.64 6.28 14.45
N ASN A 255 -9.68 5.88 13.72
CA ASN A 255 -10.53 4.77 14.10
C ASN A 255 -10.20 3.47 13.33
N TYR A 256 -9.69 3.60 12.10
CA TYR A 256 -9.42 2.46 11.21
C TYR A 256 -7.93 2.33 10.84
N GLY A 257 -7.08 3.27 11.26
CA GLY A 257 -5.65 3.22 11.03
C GLY A 257 -5.22 3.57 9.61
N ASP A 258 -6.07 4.27 8.84
CA ASP A 258 -5.77 4.67 7.47
C ASP A 258 -4.55 5.60 7.44
N ARG A 259 -3.63 5.27 6.58
CA ARG A 259 -2.49 6.13 6.27
C ARG A 259 -2.82 7.09 5.13
N TRP A 260 -3.47 6.58 4.10
CA TRP A 260 -3.97 7.33 2.96
C TRP A 260 -5.48 7.50 3.09
N LEU A 261 -5.99 8.69 2.78
CA LEU A 261 -7.44 8.90 2.70
C LEU A 261 -7.94 8.54 1.29
N GLY A 262 -7.63 7.31 0.87
CA GLY A 262 -7.97 6.78 -0.43
C GLY A 262 -7.07 7.28 -1.56
N PHE A 263 -7.35 6.84 -2.77
CA PHE A 263 -6.58 7.11 -3.98
C PHE A 263 -7.43 7.82 -5.03
N SER A 264 -6.83 8.65 -5.87
CA SER A 264 -7.50 9.10 -7.08
C SER A 264 -7.52 7.97 -8.12
N LYS A 265 -8.47 8.02 -9.03
CA LYS A 265 -8.54 7.07 -10.15
C LYS A 265 -7.24 7.12 -10.96
N GLU A 266 -6.79 8.32 -11.27
CA GLU A 266 -5.55 8.55 -12.04
C GLU A 266 -4.33 7.93 -11.36
N SER A 267 -4.23 8.00 -10.03
CA SER A 267 -3.11 7.41 -9.29
C SER A 267 -3.08 5.88 -9.45
N LEU A 268 -4.23 5.21 -9.34
CA LEU A 268 -4.32 3.77 -9.54
C LEU A 268 -4.05 3.37 -10.99
N GLU A 269 -4.59 4.12 -11.95
CA GLU A 269 -4.35 3.89 -13.38
C GLU A 269 -2.86 4.03 -13.72
N ASN A 270 -2.18 5.03 -13.18
CA ASN A 270 -0.74 5.22 -13.37
C ASN A 270 0.07 4.05 -12.77
N TYR A 271 -0.27 3.59 -11.55
CA TYR A 271 0.40 2.41 -10.98
C TYR A 271 0.23 1.17 -11.87
N MET A 272 -0.98 0.94 -12.39
CA MET A 272 -1.24 -0.20 -13.28
C MET A 272 -0.43 -0.08 -14.58
N GLN A 273 -0.40 1.09 -15.19
CA GLN A 273 0.36 1.33 -16.42
C GLN A 273 1.86 1.13 -16.22
N GLU A 274 2.43 1.71 -15.15
CA GLU A 274 3.87 1.62 -14.87
C GLU A 274 4.32 0.18 -14.59
N LEU A 275 3.44 -0.64 -14.00
CA LEU A 275 3.70 -2.05 -13.70
C LEU A 275 3.30 -3.01 -14.84
N GLY A 276 2.89 -2.49 -16.00
CA GLY A 276 2.55 -3.31 -17.16
C GLY A 276 1.21 -4.04 -17.06
N PHE A 277 0.32 -3.61 -16.17
CA PHE A 277 -1.03 -4.14 -16.11
C PHE A 277 -1.96 -3.47 -17.13
N LYS A 278 -2.80 -4.25 -17.76
CA LYS A 278 -3.90 -3.77 -18.58
C LYS A 278 -5.19 -3.77 -17.77
N ILE A 279 -5.77 -2.60 -17.54
CA ILE A 279 -7.07 -2.49 -16.87
C ILE A 279 -8.15 -3.08 -17.79
N ILE A 280 -8.91 -4.04 -17.26
CA ILE A 280 -10.01 -4.72 -17.98
C ILE A 280 -11.35 -4.09 -17.59
N GLN A 281 -11.54 -3.81 -16.31
CA GLN A 281 -12.77 -3.27 -15.77
C GLN A 281 -12.47 -2.28 -14.65
N TYR A 282 -13.26 -1.22 -14.60
CA TYR A 282 -13.22 -0.26 -13.51
C TYR A 282 -14.62 0.22 -13.18
N GLU A 283 -15.00 0.08 -11.93
CA GLU A 283 -16.26 0.56 -11.38
C GLU A 283 -16.05 1.27 -10.05
N THR A 284 -17.05 1.97 -9.58
CA THR A 284 -17.06 2.57 -8.24
C THR A 284 -18.29 2.10 -7.47
N GLN A 285 -18.10 1.77 -6.21
CA GLN A 285 -19.16 1.33 -5.32
C GLN A 285 -19.34 2.31 -4.16
N LYS A 286 -20.55 2.82 -4.00
CA LYS A 286 -20.89 3.62 -2.80
C LYS A 286 -21.04 2.69 -1.61
N VAL A 287 -20.42 3.09 -0.49
CA VAL A 287 -20.52 2.42 0.80
C VAL A 287 -21.04 3.40 1.85
N LYS A 288 -21.02 3.02 3.13
CA LYS A 288 -21.46 3.91 4.21
C LYS A 288 -20.52 5.07 4.44
N MET A 289 -20.88 5.97 5.35
CA MET A 289 -20.11 7.15 5.74
C MET A 289 -19.81 8.13 4.60
N GLY A 290 -20.57 8.06 3.49
CA GLY A 290 -20.33 8.90 2.30
C GLY A 290 -19.11 8.49 1.48
N LEU A 291 -18.49 7.36 1.81
CA LEU A 291 -17.32 6.83 1.12
C LEU A 291 -17.69 6.10 -0.17
N GLN A 292 -16.70 5.93 -1.02
CA GLN A 292 -16.80 5.12 -2.24
C GLN A 292 -15.56 4.23 -2.37
N LEU A 293 -15.73 3.08 -2.99
CA LEU A 293 -14.64 2.17 -3.32
C LEU A 293 -14.34 2.19 -4.81
N HIS A 294 -13.10 2.05 -5.17
CA HIS A 294 -12.67 1.53 -6.46
C HIS A 294 -12.93 0.03 -6.49
N LEU A 295 -13.41 -0.47 -7.61
CA LEU A 295 -13.42 -1.88 -7.98
C LEU A 295 -12.69 -1.97 -9.33
N LEU A 296 -11.43 -2.37 -9.29
CA LEU A 296 -10.56 -2.40 -10.46
C LEU A 296 -10.11 -3.83 -10.73
N ILE A 297 -10.30 -4.27 -11.98
CA ILE A 297 -9.77 -5.54 -12.46
C ILE A 297 -8.73 -5.25 -13.53
N ALA A 298 -7.54 -5.80 -13.34
CA ALA A 298 -6.45 -5.66 -14.28
C ALA A 298 -5.82 -7.01 -14.61
N GLN A 299 -5.22 -7.12 -15.78
CA GLN A 299 -4.52 -8.31 -16.25
C GLN A 299 -3.04 -8.01 -16.39
N LYS A 300 -2.19 -8.88 -15.87
CA LYS A 300 -0.75 -8.86 -16.11
C LYS A 300 -0.50 -9.14 -17.60
N SER A 301 0.40 -8.37 -18.22
CA SER A 301 0.76 -8.51 -19.65
C SER A 301 1.42 -9.83 -19.99
#